data_c54d96b5346675fab6f3df42c31704fb
#
_entry.id   c54d96b5346675fab6f3df42c31704fb
#
_cell.length_a   1.000
_cell.length_b   1.000
_cell.length_c   1.000
_cell.angle_alpha   90.00
_cell.angle_beta   90.00
_cell.angle_gamma   90.00
#
_symmetry.space_group_name_H-M   'P 1'
#
loop_
_entity.id
_entity.type
_entity.pdbx_description
1 polymer ?
#
loop_
_entity_poly.entity_id
_entity_poly.type
_entity_poly.pdbx_seq_one_letter_code
_entity_poly.pdbx_strand_id
1 'polypeptide(L)'
;ADVYAHIIELLDQAENMYSKNDAGFIEGHASSGAAKALLAKVYATMASGAMSGVPIVVKGGKPSNPEPQAITHTAQTVAGYESFDSKKYYELARDKAWEVIQEYTLFDKYMDVWSIANRNKGEHICMAQAKRADEDFGNTICQDYVGIFKEDGTMEGNWYGMRDHWYLLFEEKDKRAVDGVIHRYASGGISNGKVIYNYYPRWYADKVANKEVYDSEGNAFDGTEVYQEG
;
A
#
# COMPACT_ATOMS: atom_id res chain seq x y z
N ALA A 1 -21.10 -11.78 16.99
CA ALA A 1 -20.92 -10.93 18.19
C ALA A 1 -19.81 -11.48 19.09
N ASP A 2 -19.86 -12.75 19.47
CA ASP A 2 -18.92 -13.34 20.46
C ASP A 2 -17.47 -13.33 20.03
N VAL A 3 -17.19 -13.57 18.74
CA VAL A 3 -15.83 -13.52 18.20
C VAL A 3 -15.22 -12.13 18.33
N TYR A 4 -15.97 -11.08 18.00
CA TYR A 4 -15.50 -9.71 18.16
C TYR A 4 -15.29 -9.32 19.62
N ALA A 5 -16.17 -9.75 20.51
CA ALA A 5 -16.01 -9.51 21.95
C ALA A 5 -14.69 -10.12 22.46
N HIS A 6 -14.39 -11.35 22.05
CA HIS A 6 -13.13 -12.01 22.41
C HIS A 6 -11.89 -11.35 21.81
N ILE A 7 -11.95 -10.93 20.53
CA ILE A 7 -10.84 -10.19 19.89
C ILE A 7 -10.57 -8.89 20.64
N ILE A 8 -11.61 -8.13 20.98
CA ILE A 8 -11.49 -6.87 21.70
C ILE A 8 -10.87 -7.11 23.08
N GLU A 9 -11.35 -8.11 23.84
CA GLU A 9 -10.79 -8.48 25.14
C GLU A 9 -9.30 -8.78 25.06
N LEU A 10 -8.86 -9.58 24.09
CA LEU A 10 -7.46 -9.92 23.92
C LEU A 10 -6.61 -8.69 23.56
N LEU A 11 -7.12 -7.81 22.70
CA LEU A 11 -6.41 -6.60 22.30
C LEU A 11 -6.36 -5.55 23.41
N ASP A 12 -7.42 -5.41 24.22
CA ASP A 12 -7.40 -4.57 25.41
C ASP A 12 -6.36 -5.05 26.43
N GLN A 13 -6.20 -6.37 26.60
CA GLN A 13 -5.13 -6.93 27.42
C GLN A 13 -3.75 -6.64 26.82
N ALA A 14 -3.60 -6.75 25.48
CA ALA A 14 -2.36 -6.50 24.78
C ALA A 14 -1.94 -5.01 24.81
N GLU A 15 -2.85 -4.06 25.02
CA GLU A 15 -2.51 -2.65 25.22
C GLU A 15 -1.64 -2.40 26.45
N ASN A 16 -1.62 -3.32 27.41
CA ASN A 16 -0.74 -3.26 28.56
C ASN A 16 0.70 -3.77 28.28
N MET A 17 1.00 -4.11 27.03
CA MET A 17 2.36 -4.45 26.60
C MET A 17 3.24 -3.21 26.51
N TYR A 18 4.53 -3.42 26.24
CA TYR A 18 5.47 -2.32 26.08
C TYR A 18 5.09 -1.38 24.93
N SER A 19 5.09 -0.09 25.23
CA SER A 19 5.14 0.96 24.22
C SER A 19 6.52 0.95 23.55
N LYS A 20 6.62 1.45 22.30
CA LYS A 20 7.92 1.57 21.64
C LYS A 20 8.92 2.48 22.36
N ASN A 21 8.45 3.31 23.29
CA ASN A 21 9.28 4.22 24.08
C ASN A 21 9.73 3.61 25.42
N ASP A 22 9.26 2.43 25.77
CA ASP A 22 9.63 1.76 27.00
C ASP A 22 10.98 1.04 26.88
N ALA A 23 11.75 1.05 27.96
CA ALA A 23 13.07 0.40 27.98
C ALA A 23 13.04 -1.11 27.74
N GLY A 24 11.89 -1.76 27.93
CA GLY A 24 11.70 -3.20 27.66
C GLY A 24 11.23 -3.50 26.25
N PHE A 25 11.00 -2.49 25.40
CA PHE A 25 10.57 -2.71 24.03
C PHE A 25 11.72 -3.28 23.16
N ILE A 26 11.38 -4.27 22.36
CA ILE A 26 12.32 -4.87 21.40
C ILE A 26 11.81 -4.55 19.99
N GLU A 27 12.64 -3.92 19.18
CA GLU A 27 12.30 -3.57 17.79
C GLU A 27 11.84 -4.81 16.98
N GLY A 28 10.79 -4.64 16.20
CA GLY A 28 10.19 -5.69 15.39
C GLY A 28 9.19 -6.59 16.13
N HIS A 29 9.08 -6.45 17.45
CA HIS A 29 8.07 -7.16 18.25
C HIS A 29 6.75 -6.37 18.28
N ALA A 30 5.67 -7.06 18.61
CA ALA A 30 4.38 -6.42 18.86
C ALA A 30 4.48 -5.47 20.07
N SER A 31 3.75 -4.36 19.99
CA SER A 31 3.73 -3.31 21.01
C SER A 31 2.30 -2.91 21.34
N SER A 32 2.13 -2.11 22.41
CA SER A 32 0.83 -1.51 22.73
C SER A 32 0.26 -0.71 21.56
N GLY A 33 1.10 0.01 20.80
CA GLY A 33 0.70 0.73 19.60
C GLY A 33 0.17 -0.19 18.50
N ALA A 34 0.73 -1.40 18.34
CA ALA A 34 0.21 -2.42 17.42
C ALA A 34 -1.18 -2.93 17.86
N ALA A 35 -1.38 -3.15 19.16
CA ALA A 35 -2.68 -3.56 19.72
C ALA A 35 -3.74 -2.47 19.49
N LYS A 36 -3.44 -1.22 19.80
CA LYS A 36 -4.32 -0.05 19.57
C LYS A 36 -4.67 0.12 18.08
N ALA A 37 -3.68 0.02 17.19
CA ALA A 37 -3.91 0.13 15.75
C ALA A 37 -4.82 -0.98 15.23
N LEU A 38 -4.65 -2.21 15.74
CA LEU A 38 -5.50 -3.33 15.39
C LEU A 38 -6.92 -3.17 15.97
N LEU A 39 -7.08 -2.67 17.19
CA LEU A 39 -8.38 -2.32 17.77
C LEU A 39 -9.10 -1.27 16.92
N ALA A 40 -8.42 -0.21 16.50
CA ALA A 40 -9.01 0.79 15.61
C ALA A 40 -9.53 0.16 14.33
N LYS A 41 -8.79 -0.78 13.74
CA LYS A 41 -9.22 -1.54 12.55
C LYS A 41 -10.41 -2.44 12.84
N VAL A 42 -10.43 -3.14 13.96
CA VAL A 42 -11.54 -4.01 14.40
C VAL A 42 -12.82 -3.19 14.55
N TYR A 43 -12.77 -2.07 15.28
CA TYR A 43 -13.92 -1.19 15.45
C TYR A 43 -14.40 -0.59 14.12
N ALA A 44 -13.51 -0.16 13.25
CA ALA A 44 -13.87 0.33 11.91
C ALA A 44 -14.55 -0.76 11.06
N THR A 45 -14.11 -2.02 11.17
CA THR A 45 -14.72 -3.16 10.48
C THR A 45 -16.14 -3.44 11.02
N MET A 46 -16.33 -3.42 12.34
CA MET A 46 -17.64 -3.59 12.98
C MET A 46 -18.60 -2.45 12.56
N ALA A 47 -18.11 -1.22 12.57
CA ALA A 47 -18.87 -0.04 12.15
C ALA A 47 -19.29 -0.13 10.69
N SER A 48 -18.36 -0.48 9.80
CA SER A 48 -18.62 -0.62 8.37
C SER A 48 -19.62 -1.74 8.07
N GLY A 49 -19.48 -2.90 8.73
CA GLY A 49 -20.39 -4.02 8.56
C GLY A 49 -21.82 -3.74 9.04
N ALA A 50 -21.97 -2.88 10.05
CA ALA A 50 -23.28 -2.48 10.60
C ALA A 50 -23.94 -1.32 9.84
N MET A 51 -23.20 -0.67 8.92
CA MET A 51 -23.68 0.51 8.20
C MET A 51 -24.83 0.16 7.25
N SER A 52 -25.87 1.00 7.22
CA SER A 52 -27.03 0.82 6.35
C SER A 52 -27.53 2.16 5.79
N GLY A 53 -28.05 2.15 4.57
CA GLY A 53 -28.70 3.29 3.93
C GLY A 53 -27.77 4.42 3.47
N VAL A 54 -26.46 4.29 3.66
CA VAL A 54 -25.48 5.31 3.29
C VAL A 54 -24.98 5.06 1.85
N PRO A 55 -24.95 6.08 0.97
CA PRO A 55 -24.37 5.94 -0.35
C PRO A 55 -22.84 5.84 -0.25
N ILE A 56 -22.28 4.82 -0.89
CA ILE A 56 -20.83 4.60 -1.00
C ILE A 56 -20.45 4.73 -2.46
N VAL A 57 -19.58 5.69 -2.77
CA VAL A 57 -19.05 5.87 -4.11
C VAL A 57 -17.70 5.21 -4.21
N VAL A 58 -17.57 4.24 -5.10
CA VAL A 58 -16.30 3.58 -5.41
C VAL A 58 -15.89 3.90 -6.83
N LYS A 59 -14.60 4.10 -7.06
CA LYS A 59 -14.05 4.20 -8.41
C LYS A 59 -13.56 2.81 -8.84
N GLY A 60 -13.97 2.37 -10.01
CA GLY A 60 -13.58 1.09 -10.57
C GLY A 60 -13.84 1.07 -12.05
N GLY A 61 -13.48 0.01 -12.72
CA GLY A 61 -13.68 -0.12 -14.15
C GLY A 61 -13.71 -1.59 -14.58
N LYS A 62 -14.14 -1.82 -15.81
CA LYS A 62 -14.04 -3.12 -16.47
C LYS A 62 -12.69 -3.21 -17.19
N PRO A 63 -12.15 -4.41 -17.39
CA PRO A 63 -10.91 -4.57 -18.17
C PRO A 63 -10.97 -3.99 -19.58
N SER A 64 -12.18 -3.92 -20.16
CA SER A 64 -12.43 -3.33 -21.48
C SER A 64 -12.56 -1.80 -21.50
N ASN A 65 -12.66 -1.17 -20.33
CA ASN A 65 -12.68 0.28 -20.18
C ASN A 65 -11.75 0.67 -19.02
N PRO A 66 -10.51 1.09 -19.32
CA PRO A 66 -9.52 1.42 -18.31
C PRO A 66 -9.87 2.70 -17.53
N GLU A 67 -10.69 3.60 -18.07
CA GLU A 67 -11.07 4.83 -17.38
C GLU A 67 -11.90 4.51 -16.12
N PRO A 68 -11.50 5.02 -14.94
CA PRO A 68 -12.23 4.78 -13.71
C PRO A 68 -13.65 5.35 -13.77
N GLN A 69 -14.63 4.49 -13.48
CA GLN A 69 -16.03 4.87 -13.40
C GLN A 69 -16.43 5.01 -11.93
N ALA A 70 -17.14 6.08 -11.60
CA ALA A 70 -17.77 6.21 -10.29
C ALA A 70 -19.02 5.34 -10.24
N ILE A 71 -19.05 4.38 -9.30
CA ILE A 71 -20.20 3.50 -9.07
C ILE A 71 -20.71 3.77 -7.65
N THR A 72 -21.99 4.09 -7.54
CA THR A 72 -22.63 4.32 -6.24
C THR A 72 -23.34 3.06 -5.79
N HIS A 73 -23.02 2.60 -4.60
CA HIS A 73 -23.70 1.53 -3.89
C HIS A 73 -24.38 2.09 -2.64
N THR A 74 -25.49 1.52 -2.25
CA THR A 74 -26.09 1.81 -0.94
C THR A 74 -25.61 0.75 0.04
N ALA A 75 -25.01 1.19 1.14
CA ALA A 75 -24.56 0.28 2.19
C ALA A 75 -25.76 -0.51 2.74
N GLN A 76 -25.53 -1.79 2.97
CA GLN A 76 -26.48 -2.69 3.62
C GLN A 76 -25.76 -3.37 4.78
N THR A 77 -26.44 -3.52 5.90
CA THR A 77 -25.90 -4.23 7.05
C THR A 77 -25.51 -5.66 6.64
N VAL A 78 -24.29 -6.02 6.94
CA VAL A 78 -23.77 -7.37 6.70
C VAL A 78 -24.40 -8.33 7.69
N ALA A 79 -24.79 -9.53 7.24
CA ALA A 79 -25.38 -10.55 8.10
C ALA A 79 -24.48 -10.86 9.32
N GLY A 80 -25.05 -10.82 10.51
CA GLY A 80 -24.34 -10.98 11.78
C GLY A 80 -23.80 -9.70 12.41
N TYR A 81 -24.00 -8.53 11.76
CA TYR A 81 -23.60 -7.21 12.28
C TYR A 81 -24.78 -6.37 12.77
N GLU A 82 -25.99 -6.91 12.77
CA GLU A 82 -27.22 -6.19 13.06
C GLU A 82 -27.30 -5.63 14.49
N SER A 83 -26.54 -6.23 15.41
CA SER A 83 -26.48 -5.79 16.81
C SER A 83 -25.49 -4.68 17.09
N PHE A 84 -24.67 -4.28 16.10
CA PHE A 84 -23.64 -3.26 16.28
C PHE A 84 -24.16 -1.88 15.90
N ASP A 85 -23.80 -0.89 16.69
CA ASP A 85 -24.04 0.54 16.40
C ASP A 85 -22.89 1.09 15.57
N SER A 86 -23.13 1.32 14.28
CA SER A 86 -22.12 1.82 13.33
C SER A 86 -21.47 3.12 13.81
N LYS A 87 -22.26 4.09 14.28
CA LYS A 87 -21.74 5.38 14.75
C LYS A 87 -20.81 5.20 15.97
N LYS A 88 -21.27 4.47 16.97
CA LYS A 88 -20.49 4.19 18.18
C LYS A 88 -19.13 3.54 17.84
N TYR A 89 -19.14 2.56 16.96
CA TYR A 89 -17.90 1.86 16.61
C TYR A 89 -16.96 2.69 15.75
N TYR A 90 -17.46 3.61 14.90
CA TYR A 90 -16.60 4.59 14.24
C TYR A 90 -15.97 5.58 15.22
N GLU A 91 -16.69 6.00 16.24
CA GLU A 91 -16.15 6.86 17.31
C GLU A 91 -15.04 6.13 18.09
N LEU A 92 -15.24 4.88 18.47
CA LEU A 92 -14.20 4.08 19.11
C LEU A 92 -12.98 3.86 18.20
N ALA A 93 -13.19 3.60 16.90
CA ALA A 93 -12.11 3.45 15.94
C ALA A 93 -11.28 4.73 15.81
N ARG A 94 -11.95 5.89 15.72
CA ARG A 94 -11.30 7.20 15.68
C ARG A 94 -10.45 7.43 16.92
N ASP A 95 -11.02 7.18 18.10
CA ASP A 95 -10.36 7.47 19.37
C ASP A 95 -9.11 6.59 19.55
N LYS A 96 -9.20 5.29 19.23
CA LYS A 96 -8.04 4.39 19.23
C LYS A 96 -6.98 4.77 18.17
N ALA A 97 -7.39 5.15 16.97
CA ALA A 97 -6.47 5.65 15.94
C ALA A 97 -5.77 6.94 16.39
N TRP A 98 -6.48 7.82 17.10
CA TRP A 98 -5.90 9.05 17.64
C TRP A 98 -4.80 8.78 18.67
N GLU A 99 -5.00 7.79 19.57
CA GLU A 99 -3.95 7.36 20.51
C GLU A 99 -2.68 6.93 19.76
N VAL A 100 -2.82 6.16 18.68
CA VAL A 100 -1.67 5.71 17.86
C VAL A 100 -0.95 6.89 17.19
N ILE A 101 -1.70 7.86 16.65
CA ILE A 101 -1.14 9.06 16.00
C ILE A 101 -0.25 9.87 16.95
N GLN A 102 -0.50 9.84 18.25
CA GLN A 102 0.36 10.51 19.24
C GLN A 102 1.72 9.81 19.44
N GLU A 103 1.82 8.53 19.08
CA GLU A 103 3.04 7.73 19.30
C GLU A 103 3.90 7.55 18.04
N TYR A 104 3.31 7.73 16.86
CA TYR A 104 3.96 7.48 15.57
C TYR A 104 3.92 8.70 14.68
N THR A 105 4.94 8.86 13.86
CA THR A 105 5.08 10.03 12.97
C THR A 105 5.28 9.54 11.53
N LEU A 106 4.53 10.09 10.59
CA LEU A 106 4.71 9.79 9.17
C LEU A 106 6.09 10.24 8.69
N PHE A 107 6.66 9.53 7.73
CA PHE A 107 7.85 9.99 7.03
C PHE A 107 7.51 11.16 6.10
N ASP A 108 8.46 12.07 5.92
CA ASP A 108 8.29 13.21 5.02
C ASP A 108 8.20 12.80 3.55
N LYS A 109 8.90 11.71 3.18
CA LYS A 109 8.90 11.17 1.82
C LYS A 109 8.28 9.78 1.79
N TYR A 110 7.42 9.53 0.82
CA TYR A 110 6.78 8.22 0.65
C TYR A 110 7.80 7.07 0.54
N MET A 111 8.91 7.27 -0.18
CA MET A 111 9.92 6.23 -0.36
C MET A 111 10.70 5.90 0.92
N ASP A 112 10.69 6.77 1.92
CA ASP A 112 11.34 6.49 3.21
C ASP A 112 10.67 5.35 3.97
N VAL A 113 9.37 5.10 3.73
CA VAL A 113 8.62 3.95 4.26
C VAL A 113 9.29 2.62 3.87
N TRP A 114 9.86 2.55 2.67
CA TRP A 114 10.42 1.34 2.09
C TRP A 114 11.94 1.21 2.32
N SER A 115 12.57 2.22 2.90
CA SER A 115 14.00 2.20 3.17
C SER A 115 14.35 1.22 4.29
N ILE A 116 15.34 0.36 4.04
CA ILE A 116 15.85 -0.58 5.05
C ILE A 116 16.41 0.16 6.27
N ALA A 117 16.99 1.34 6.06
CA ALA A 117 17.55 2.18 7.14
C ALA A 117 16.46 2.73 8.08
N ASN A 118 15.23 2.80 7.62
CA ASN A 118 14.07 3.28 8.36
C ASN A 118 13.22 2.17 8.97
N ARG A 119 13.64 0.92 8.85
CA ARG A 119 12.93 -0.23 9.42
C ARG A 119 12.62 0.01 10.91
N ASN A 120 11.40 -0.29 11.33
CA ASN A 120 10.86 -0.12 12.68
C ASN A 120 10.86 1.33 13.22
N LYS A 121 11.03 2.33 12.37
CA LYS A 121 11.03 3.75 12.74
C LYS A 121 9.81 4.47 12.17
N GLY A 122 9.59 5.71 12.61
CA GLY A 122 8.55 6.59 12.09
C GLY A 122 7.15 5.98 12.19
N GLU A 123 6.52 5.78 11.05
CA GLU A 123 5.16 5.23 10.91
C GLU A 123 5.07 3.70 10.97
N HIS A 124 6.18 2.99 11.08
CA HIS A 124 6.16 1.53 11.19
C HIS A 124 5.68 1.11 12.58
N ILE A 125 4.43 0.66 12.65
CA ILE A 125 3.78 0.24 13.91
C ILE A 125 4.13 -1.22 14.23
N CYS A 126 3.98 -2.11 13.22
CA CYS A 126 4.30 -3.52 13.34
C CYS A 126 4.60 -4.07 11.95
N MET A 127 5.72 -4.74 11.79
CA MET A 127 6.18 -5.25 10.51
C MET A 127 6.61 -6.72 10.61
N ALA A 128 6.21 -7.53 9.64
CA ALA A 128 6.85 -8.81 9.41
C ALA A 128 8.27 -8.58 8.90
N GLN A 129 9.26 -9.05 9.65
CA GLN A 129 10.67 -8.87 9.29
C GLN A 129 11.10 -9.98 8.34
N ALA A 130 11.76 -9.61 7.24
CA ALA A 130 12.38 -10.54 6.31
C ALA A 130 13.86 -10.22 6.18
N LYS A 131 14.69 -11.27 6.04
CA LYS A 131 16.13 -11.15 5.86
C LYS A 131 16.50 -11.55 4.43
N ARG A 132 17.34 -10.74 3.78
CA ARG A 132 17.78 -10.99 2.42
C ARG A 132 18.64 -12.27 2.37
N ALA A 133 18.40 -13.09 1.35
CA ALA A 133 19.18 -14.31 1.08
C ALA A 133 19.22 -15.31 2.24
N ASP A 134 18.15 -15.39 3.02
CA ASP A 134 17.99 -16.33 4.12
C ASP A 134 16.84 -17.28 3.78
N GLU A 135 17.09 -18.59 3.82
CA GLU A 135 16.10 -19.60 3.44
C GLU A 135 14.92 -19.64 4.43
N ASP A 136 15.19 -19.36 5.71
CA ASP A 136 14.19 -19.42 6.77
C ASP A 136 13.42 -18.11 6.96
N PHE A 137 14.09 -16.96 6.76
CA PHE A 137 13.55 -15.63 7.06
C PHE A 137 13.44 -14.71 5.83
N GLY A 138 13.72 -15.24 4.63
CA GLY A 138 13.53 -14.53 3.38
C GLY A 138 12.04 -14.50 2.95
N ASN A 139 11.75 -13.75 1.93
CA ASN A 139 10.48 -13.87 1.21
C ASN A 139 10.69 -13.67 -0.29
N THR A 140 9.81 -14.26 -1.09
CA THR A 140 9.84 -14.23 -2.55
C THR A 140 8.81 -13.25 -3.15
N ILE A 141 8.12 -12.46 -2.33
CA ILE A 141 7.06 -11.55 -2.79
C ILE A 141 7.56 -10.61 -3.89
N CYS A 142 8.76 -10.06 -3.74
CA CYS A 142 9.35 -9.21 -4.78
C CYS A 142 9.55 -9.95 -6.10
N GLN A 143 9.93 -11.22 -6.06
CA GLN A 143 10.10 -12.05 -7.27
C GLN A 143 8.77 -12.26 -7.98
N ASP A 144 7.69 -12.46 -7.26
CA ASP A 144 6.37 -12.69 -7.82
C ASP A 144 5.80 -11.47 -8.55
N TYR A 145 6.09 -10.27 -8.03
CA TYR A 145 5.55 -9.00 -8.55
C TYR A 145 6.51 -8.27 -9.50
N VAL A 146 7.78 -8.19 -9.15
CA VAL A 146 8.77 -7.44 -9.95
C VAL A 146 9.56 -8.36 -10.86
N GLY A 147 9.77 -9.61 -10.43
CA GLY A 147 10.66 -10.56 -11.09
C GLY A 147 12.13 -10.36 -10.72
N ILE A 148 12.95 -11.28 -11.20
CA ILE A 148 14.40 -11.22 -11.08
C ILE A 148 14.98 -11.07 -12.47
N PHE A 149 15.76 -10.01 -12.69
CA PHE A 149 16.53 -9.85 -13.92
C PHE A 149 17.78 -10.72 -13.83
N LYS A 150 17.97 -11.60 -14.80
CA LYS A 150 19.16 -12.43 -14.95
C LYS A 150 20.23 -11.69 -15.74
N GLU A 151 21.48 -12.14 -15.63
CA GLU A 151 22.63 -11.58 -16.38
C GLU A 151 22.45 -11.65 -17.91
N ASP A 152 21.68 -12.63 -18.40
CA ASP A 152 21.36 -12.78 -19.82
C ASP A 152 20.25 -11.83 -20.31
N GLY A 153 19.75 -10.95 -19.42
CA GLY A 153 18.69 -9.99 -19.74
C GLY A 153 17.28 -10.59 -19.67
N THR A 154 17.13 -11.86 -19.35
CA THR A 154 15.80 -12.47 -19.15
C THR A 154 15.26 -12.15 -17.77
N MET A 155 13.93 -12.23 -17.62
CA MET A 155 13.24 -12.02 -16.35
C MET A 155 12.58 -13.32 -15.89
N GLU A 156 12.78 -13.67 -14.64
CA GLU A 156 12.13 -14.80 -13.98
C GLU A 156 11.15 -14.28 -12.92
N GLY A 157 9.99 -14.91 -12.80
CA GLY A 157 8.92 -14.43 -11.94
C GLY A 157 7.98 -13.46 -12.67
N ASN A 158 7.59 -12.37 -12.02
CA ASN A 158 6.64 -11.39 -12.56
C ASN A 158 5.28 -12.03 -12.91
N TRP A 159 4.77 -12.87 -12.01
CA TRP A 159 3.49 -13.57 -12.19
C TRP A 159 2.29 -12.64 -12.06
N TYR A 160 2.44 -11.56 -11.31
CA TYR A 160 1.37 -10.62 -10.99
C TYR A 160 1.76 -9.21 -11.43
N GLY A 161 0.94 -8.62 -12.27
CA GLY A 161 1.09 -7.24 -12.73
C GLY A 161 -0.13 -6.40 -12.39
N MET A 162 0.07 -5.12 -12.14
CA MET A 162 -1.00 -4.17 -11.97
C MET A 162 -1.64 -3.84 -13.33
N ARG A 163 -2.95 -3.66 -13.34
CA ARG A 163 -3.68 -3.23 -14.54
C ARG A 163 -3.61 -1.71 -14.71
N ASP A 164 -3.62 -1.24 -15.95
CA ASP A 164 -3.59 0.19 -16.27
C ASP A 164 -4.66 0.99 -15.53
N HIS A 165 -5.89 0.45 -15.40
CA HIS A 165 -6.97 1.15 -14.70
C HIS A 165 -6.70 1.40 -13.21
N TRP A 166 -5.86 0.57 -12.55
CA TRP A 166 -5.43 0.82 -11.19
C TRP A 166 -4.58 2.09 -11.10
N TYR A 167 -3.69 2.27 -12.07
CA TYR A 167 -2.85 3.47 -12.14
C TYR A 167 -3.69 4.75 -12.33
N LEU A 168 -4.76 4.67 -13.12
CA LEU A 168 -5.68 5.79 -13.36
C LEU A 168 -6.52 6.22 -12.14
N LEU A 169 -6.49 5.45 -11.04
CA LEU A 169 -7.12 5.85 -9.77
C LEU A 169 -6.32 6.91 -9.02
N PHE A 170 -5.04 7.06 -9.32
CA PHE A 170 -4.18 8.05 -8.70
C PHE A 170 -4.24 9.38 -9.42
N GLU A 171 -4.10 10.46 -8.66
CA GLU A 171 -3.85 11.76 -9.24
C GLU A 171 -2.44 11.84 -9.82
N GLU A 172 -2.24 12.72 -10.79
CA GLU A 172 -1.03 12.78 -11.61
C GLU A 172 0.27 12.98 -10.81
N LYS A 173 0.19 13.70 -9.69
CA LYS A 173 1.35 13.96 -8.80
C LYS A 173 1.31 13.13 -7.51
N ASP A 174 0.50 12.10 -7.45
CA ASP A 174 0.44 11.23 -6.28
C ASP A 174 1.78 10.48 -6.13
N LYS A 175 2.47 10.71 -5.01
CA LYS A 175 3.78 10.12 -4.75
C LYS A 175 3.78 8.60 -4.76
N ARG A 176 2.68 7.97 -4.41
CA ARG A 176 2.54 6.51 -4.47
C ARG A 176 2.66 5.98 -5.89
N ALA A 177 2.13 6.72 -6.86
CA ALA A 177 2.22 6.37 -8.28
C ALA A 177 3.53 6.87 -8.90
N VAL A 178 3.99 8.09 -8.55
CA VAL A 178 5.20 8.67 -9.12
C VAL A 178 6.46 7.92 -8.68
N ASP A 179 6.60 7.67 -7.38
CA ASP A 179 7.82 7.08 -6.80
C ASP A 179 7.69 5.57 -6.55
N GLY A 180 6.47 5.07 -6.31
CA GLY A 180 6.21 3.68 -5.90
C GLY A 180 6.00 2.71 -7.07
N VAL A 181 5.97 3.19 -8.31
CA VAL A 181 5.73 2.37 -9.50
C VAL A 181 6.94 2.40 -10.41
N ILE A 182 7.35 1.24 -10.90
CA ILE A 182 8.37 1.14 -11.94
C ILE A 182 7.72 1.43 -13.29
N HIS A 183 7.99 2.62 -13.81
CA HIS A 183 7.38 3.09 -15.06
C HIS A 183 8.11 2.61 -16.31
N ARG A 184 9.37 2.25 -16.19
CA ARG A 184 10.21 1.80 -17.30
C ARG A 184 11.16 0.71 -16.85
N TYR A 185 11.24 -0.36 -17.61
CA TYR A 185 12.22 -1.43 -17.38
C TYR A 185 12.72 -1.99 -18.71
N ALA A 186 13.96 -2.46 -18.71
CA ALA A 186 14.54 -3.11 -19.89
C ALA A 186 13.82 -4.43 -20.18
N SER A 187 13.43 -4.63 -21.43
CA SER A 187 12.73 -5.86 -21.86
C SER A 187 13.65 -7.07 -22.03
N GLY A 188 14.96 -6.88 -21.89
CA GLY A 188 15.99 -7.88 -22.21
C GLY A 188 16.32 -7.98 -23.70
N GLY A 189 15.63 -7.24 -24.57
CA GLY A 189 15.91 -7.18 -25.99
C GLY A 189 16.84 -6.04 -26.38
N ILE A 190 17.56 -6.22 -27.51
CA ILE A 190 18.37 -5.19 -28.16
C ILE A 190 17.89 -5.09 -29.61
N SER A 191 17.61 -3.85 -30.06
CA SER A 191 17.28 -3.55 -31.45
C SER A 191 18.20 -2.45 -31.95
N ASN A 192 18.87 -2.70 -33.08
CA ASN A 192 19.83 -1.75 -33.69
C ASN A 192 20.89 -1.24 -32.70
N GLY A 193 21.35 -2.10 -31.78
CA GLY A 193 22.36 -1.75 -30.77
C GLY A 193 21.82 -0.93 -29.58
N LYS A 194 20.49 -0.75 -29.48
CA LYS A 194 19.84 -0.04 -28.38
C LYS A 194 18.99 -0.98 -27.56
N VAL A 195 18.94 -0.74 -26.24
CA VAL A 195 18.09 -1.50 -25.31
C VAL A 195 16.63 -1.16 -25.56
N ILE A 196 15.80 -2.20 -25.63
CA ILE A 196 14.34 -2.05 -25.73
C ILE A 196 13.78 -1.89 -24.32
N TYR A 197 12.92 -0.90 -24.12
CA TYR A 197 12.23 -0.64 -22.87
C TYR A 197 10.73 -0.94 -22.96
N ASN A 198 10.19 -1.53 -21.90
CA ASN A 198 8.76 -1.62 -21.67
C ASN A 198 8.33 -0.52 -20.69
N TYR A 199 7.12 -0.02 -20.86
CA TYR A 199 6.54 1.04 -20.05
C TYR A 199 5.26 0.56 -19.33
N TYR A 200 5.07 1.06 -18.12
CA TYR A 200 3.83 0.88 -17.37
C TYR A 200 3.34 2.22 -16.84
N PRO A 201 2.05 2.57 -16.99
CA PRO A 201 1.11 1.92 -17.92
C PRO A 201 1.60 2.05 -19.37
N ARG A 202 1.04 1.28 -20.31
CA ARG A 202 1.54 1.22 -21.71
C ARG A 202 1.62 2.58 -22.42
N TRP A 203 0.71 3.50 -22.10
CA TRP A 203 0.68 4.88 -22.61
C TRP A 203 1.65 5.84 -21.89
N TYR A 204 2.42 5.34 -20.93
CA TYR A 204 3.36 6.18 -20.16
C TYR A 204 4.48 6.76 -21.03
N ALA A 205 4.90 6.03 -22.05
CA ALA A 205 5.88 6.51 -23.02
C ALA A 205 5.45 7.83 -23.69
N ASP A 206 4.17 7.91 -24.07
CA ASP A 206 3.61 9.12 -24.68
C ASP A 206 3.60 10.30 -23.70
N LYS A 207 3.26 10.04 -22.46
CA LYS A 207 3.29 11.06 -21.39
C LYS A 207 4.71 11.57 -21.13
N VAL A 208 5.69 10.69 -21.11
CA VAL A 208 7.10 11.07 -20.97
C VAL A 208 7.55 11.95 -22.14
N ALA A 209 7.23 11.55 -23.37
CA ALA A 209 7.53 12.31 -24.56
C ALA A 209 6.90 13.72 -24.55
N ASN A 210 5.70 13.84 -23.98
CA ASN A 210 4.98 15.10 -23.83
C ASN A 210 5.32 15.88 -22.54
N LYS A 211 6.28 15.41 -21.73
CA LYS A 211 6.67 16.03 -20.45
C LYS A 211 5.50 16.14 -19.44
N GLU A 212 4.58 15.17 -19.46
CA GLU A 212 3.43 15.10 -18.54
C GLU A 212 3.70 14.24 -17.31
N VAL A 213 4.95 13.78 -17.13
CA VAL A 213 5.37 12.95 -16.01
C VAL A 213 6.25 13.76 -15.08
N TYR A 214 6.10 13.54 -13.78
CA TYR A 214 6.77 14.31 -12.74
C TYR A 214 7.64 13.40 -11.88
N ASP A 215 8.79 13.92 -11.44
CA ASP A 215 9.63 13.27 -10.46
C ASP A 215 9.06 13.43 -9.02
N SER A 216 9.75 12.86 -8.04
CA SER A 216 9.37 12.95 -6.63
C SER A 216 9.36 14.37 -6.05
N GLU A 217 10.04 15.29 -6.71
CA GLU A 217 10.12 16.72 -6.32
C GLU A 217 9.06 17.58 -7.03
N GLY A 218 8.30 16.96 -7.95
CA GLY A 218 7.23 17.61 -8.70
C GLY A 218 7.73 18.34 -9.96
N ASN A 219 8.97 18.06 -10.40
CA ASN A 219 9.48 18.55 -11.67
C ASN A 219 9.03 17.64 -12.82
N ALA A 220 8.69 18.20 -13.96
CA ALA A 220 8.41 17.40 -15.14
C ALA A 220 9.68 16.67 -15.60
N PHE A 221 9.56 15.38 -15.92
CA PHE A 221 10.66 14.67 -16.56
C PHE A 221 11.01 15.34 -17.90
N ASP A 222 12.30 15.51 -18.14
CA ASP A 222 12.77 15.81 -19.49
C ASP A 222 12.78 14.52 -20.31
N GLY A 223 11.85 14.40 -21.24
CA GLY A 223 11.66 13.20 -22.05
C GLY A 223 12.89 12.79 -22.87
N THR A 224 13.90 13.66 -23.00
CA THR A 224 15.13 13.34 -23.75
C THR A 224 16.03 12.36 -23.02
N GLU A 225 16.02 12.31 -21.68
CA GLU A 225 16.84 11.37 -20.90
C GLU A 225 16.13 10.03 -20.66
N VAL A 226 14.81 10.01 -20.59
CA VAL A 226 14.02 8.83 -20.24
C VAL A 226 13.64 8.02 -21.47
N TYR A 227 13.57 8.65 -22.64
CA TYR A 227 13.19 8.03 -23.89
C TYR A 227 14.44 7.68 -24.72
N GLN A 228 15.00 6.52 -24.49
CA GLN A 228 15.86 5.88 -25.48
C GLN A 228 14.99 4.85 -26.22
N GLU A 229 14.55 5.19 -27.42
CA GLU A 229 13.95 4.22 -28.30
C GLU A 229 14.90 3.02 -28.49
N GLY A 230 14.38 1.85 -28.21
CA GLY A 230 15.02 0.60 -28.59
C GLY A 230 14.80 0.30 -30.05
#